data_d86eed08332fef55192d00e02768ad18
#
_entry.id   d86eed08332fef55192d00e02768ad18
#
_cell.length_a   1.000
_cell.length_b   1.000
_cell.length_c   1.000
_cell.angle_alpha   90.00
_cell.angle_beta   90.00
_cell.angle_gamma   90.00
#
_symmetry.space_group_name_H-M   'P 1'
#
loop_
_entity.id
_entity.type
_entity.pdbx_description
1 polymer ?
#
loop_
_entity_poly.entity_id
_entity_poly.type
_entity_poly.pdbx_seq_one_letter_code
_entity_poly.pdbx_strand_id
1 'polypeptide(L)'
;MINQLTNEQFEEFMLNFNDSPVWLKVLCGTVNLDVYYPEFEFISFTNNTYQFGHLNYDEENNYQNIIIKIDDIESIHISSIFDDEITLLMCDGIEIILELV
;
A
#
# COMPACT_ATOMS: atom_id res chain seq x y z
N MET A 1 2.67 -9.60 17.56
CA MET A 1 3.77 -8.62 17.49
C MET A 1 3.86 -8.02 16.10
N ILE A 2 3.97 -6.72 15.98
CA ILE A 2 4.09 -6.03 14.69
C ILE A 2 5.56 -5.75 14.45
N ASN A 3 6.08 -6.15 13.29
CA ASN A 3 7.45 -5.91 12.90
C ASN A 3 7.55 -4.66 12.03
N GLN A 4 8.46 -3.77 12.38
CA GLN A 4 8.72 -2.58 11.59
C GLN A 4 9.67 -2.90 10.45
N LEU A 5 9.35 -2.37 9.26
CA LEU A 5 10.15 -2.56 8.07
C LEU A 5 10.88 -1.28 7.68
N THR A 6 12.07 -1.42 7.09
CA THR A 6 12.72 -0.33 6.39
C THR A 6 12.05 -0.13 5.03
N ASN A 7 12.31 1.02 4.38
CA ASN A 7 11.78 1.26 3.04
C ASN A 7 12.24 0.19 2.04
N GLU A 8 13.49 -0.24 2.13
CA GLU A 8 14.02 -1.29 1.25
C GLU A 8 13.31 -2.63 1.47
N GLN A 9 13.08 -2.99 2.72
CA GLN A 9 12.36 -4.22 3.05
C GLN A 9 10.91 -4.16 2.57
N PHE A 10 10.28 -2.99 2.72
CA PHE A 10 8.93 -2.78 2.22
C PHE A 10 8.86 -2.93 0.71
N GLU A 11 9.76 -2.30 -0.03
CA GLU A 11 9.80 -2.38 -1.49
C GLU A 11 9.98 -3.82 -1.96
N GLU A 12 10.89 -4.56 -1.32
CA GLU A 12 11.12 -5.96 -1.64
C GLU A 12 9.89 -6.82 -1.34
N PHE A 13 9.24 -6.56 -0.21
CA PHE A 13 8.05 -7.31 0.19
C PHE A 13 6.88 -7.04 -0.75
N MET A 14 6.71 -5.80 -1.20
CA MET A 14 5.60 -5.43 -2.07
C MET A 14 5.67 -6.06 -3.46
N LEU A 15 6.84 -6.50 -3.90
CA LEU A 15 6.95 -7.23 -5.16
C LEU A 15 6.15 -8.54 -5.11
N ASN A 16 5.95 -9.12 -3.93
CA ASN A 16 5.17 -10.33 -3.76
C ASN A 16 3.65 -10.07 -3.88
N PHE A 17 3.24 -8.81 -3.79
CA PHE A 17 1.83 -8.44 -3.91
C PHE A 17 1.40 -8.20 -5.36
N ASN A 18 2.38 -8.07 -6.27
CA ASN A 18 2.08 -7.81 -7.68
C ASN A 18 1.26 -8.94 -8.29
N ASP A 19 0.29 -8.57 -9.12
CA ASP A 19 -0.62 -9.48 -9.82
C ASP A 19 -1.54 -10.30 -8.89
N SER A 20 -1.59 -9.91 -7.62
CA SER A 20 -2.43 -10.58 -6.64
C SER A 20 -3.62 -9.69 -6.27
N PRO A 21 -4.75 -10.29 -5.83
CA PRO A 21 -5.86 -9.48 -5.31
C PRO A 21 -5.46 -8.84 -3.97
N VAL A 22 -5.67 -7.54 -3.84
CA VAL A 22 -5.32 -6.79 -2.64
C VAL A 22 -6.46 -5.86 -2.25
N TRP A 23 -6.80 -5.84 -0.97
CA TRP A 23 -7.62 -4.80 -0.37
C TRP A 23 -6.72 -3.69 0.14
N LEU A 24 -7.03 -2.47 -0.23
CA LEU A 24 -6.34 -1.29 0.28
C LEU A 24 -7.33 -0.49 1.10
N LYS A 25 -6.98 -0.23 2.36
CA LYS A 25 -7.81 0.53 3.29
C LYS A 25 -7.08 1.79 3.69
N VAL A 26 -7.80 2.92 3.70
CA VAL A 26 -7.27 4.19 4.19
C VAL A 26 -8.11 4.63 5.36
N LEU A 27 -7.48 4.78 6.51
CA LEU A 27 -8.14 5.21 7.73
C LEU A 27 -7.70 6.64 8.06
N CYS A 28 -8.65 7.57 8.00
CA CYS A 28 -8.41 8.99 8.27
C CYS A 28 -9.46 9.49 9.26
N GLY A 29 -9.13 9.48 10.55
CA GLY A 29 -10.08 9.84 11.59
C GLY A 29 -11.27 8.89 11.61
N THR A 30 -12.47 9.42 11.36
CA THR A 30 -13.69 8.61 11.29
C THR A 30 -14.03 8.16 9.87
N VAL A 31 -13.25 8.56 8.88
CA VAL A 31 -13.49 8.22 7.48
C VAL A 31 -12.64 7.04 7.08
N ASN A 32 -13.29 6.02 6.52
CA ASN A 32 -12.61 4.83 6.01
C ASN A 32 -12.87 4.71 4.52
N LEU A 33 -11.81 4.48 3.77
CA LEU A 33 -11.90 4.20 2.34
C LEU A 33 -11.36 2.80 2.08
N ASP A 34 -12.15 1.96 1.40
CA ASP A 34 -11.74 0.61 1.02
C ASP A 34 -11.73 0.52 -0.51
N VAL A 35 -10.62 0.06 -1.06
CA VAL A 35 -10.47 -0.15 -2.50
C VAL A 35 -9.99 -1.58 -2.73
N TYR A 36 -10.65 -2.29 -3.64
CA TYR A 36 -10.24 -3.63 -4.01
C TYR A 36 -9.56 -3.60 -5.37
N TYR A 37 -8.35 -4.15 -5.43
CA TYR A 37 -7.59 -4.31 -6.66
C TYR A 37 -7.48 -5.80 -7.00
N PRO A 38 -8.15 -6.27 -8.07
CA PRO A 38 -8.03 -7.69 -8.45
C PRO A 38 -6.64 -8.04 -8.97
N GLU A 39 -5.93 -7.07 -9.56
CA GLU A 39 -4.57 -7.22 -10.03
C GLU A 39 -3.76 -6.02 -9.54
N PHE A 40 -3.24 -6.14 -8.32
CA PHE A 40 -2.51 -5.05 -7.67
C PHE A 40 -1.12 -4.91 -8.26
N GLU A 41 -0.68 -3.67 -8.41
CA GLU A 41 0.69 -3.36 -8.83
C GLU A 41 1.30 -2.30 -7.91
N PHE A 42 2.56 -2.47 -7.63
CA PHE A 42 3.35 -1.55 -6.83
C PHE A 42 4.52 -1.04 -7.66
N ILE A 43 4.72 0.29 -7.66
CA ILE A 43 5.86 0.92 -8.29
C ILE A 43 6.54 1.87 -7.31
N SER A 44 7.87 1.76 -7.24
CA SER A 44 8.69 2.74 -6.56
C SER A 44 9.26 3.70 -7.59
N PHE A 45 8.94 4.98 -7.47
CA PHE A 45 9.43 6.00 -8.40
C PHE A 45 10.66 6.69 -7.86
N THR A 46 11.51 7.17 -8.78
CA THR A 46 12.72 7.91 -8.45
C THR A 46 12.46 9.25 -7.80
N ASN A 47 11.23 9.76 -7.87
CA ASN A 47 10.84 11.06 -7.30
C ASN A 47 10.39 10.96 -5.84
N ASN A 48 10.91 9.99 -5.10
CA ASN A 48 10.61 9.81 -3.68
C ASN A 48 9.12 9.54 -3.42
N THR A 49 8.49 8.78 -4.31
CA THR A 49 7.08 8.41 -4.18
C THR A 49 6.89 6.91 -4.37
N TYR A 50 5.83 6.38 -3.74
CA TYR A 50 5.30 5.05 -4.03
C TYR A 50 3.94 5.19 -4.71
N GLN A 51 3.70 4.36 -5.71
CA GLN A 51 2.40 4.27 -6.35
C GLN A 51 1.84 2.88 -6.20
N PHE A 52 0.59 2.80 -5.76
CA PHE A 52 -0.17 1.56 -5.63
C PHE A 52 -1.37 1.60 -6.54
N GLY A 53 -1.73 0.47 -7.11
CA GLY A 53 -2.96 0.38 -7.85
C GLY A 53 -2.89 -0.60 -9.00
N HIS A 54 -3.62 -0.31 -10.04
CA HIS A 54 -3.64 -1.08 -11.27
C HIS A 54 -3.08 -0.21 -12.39
N LEU A 55 -1.93 -0.60 -12.93
CA LEU A 55 -1.22 0.22 -13.91
C LEU A 55 -1.63 -0.08 -15.35
N ASN A 56 -2.15 -1.28 -15.60
CA ASN A 56 -2.72 -1.65 -16.89
C ASN A 56 -4.17 -1.21 -16.92
N TYR A 57 -4.41 0.10 -16.96
CA TYR A 57 -5.78 0.53 -17.11
C TYR A 57 -6.13 0.62 -18.59
N ASP A 58 -7.22 -0.01 -18.91
CA ASP A 58 -7.97 0.23 -20.12
C ASP A 58 -8.79 1.51 -19.88
N GLU A 59 -9.02 2.32 -20.90
CA GLU A 59 -9.80 3.56 -20.75
C GLU A 59 -11.18 3.33 -20.14
N GLU A 60 -11.68 2.11 -20.21
CA GLU A 60 -12.97 1.71 -19.64
C GLU A 60 -12.90 1.35 -18.16
N ASN A 61 -11.71 1.09 -17.61
CA ASN A 61 -11.52 0.68 -16.23
C ASN A 61 -10.70 1.72 -15.48
N ASN A 62 -11.39 2.69 -14.90
CA ASN A 62 -10.75 3.74 -14.11
C ASN A 62 -10.41 3.23 -12.70
N TYR A 63 -9.38 2.41 -12.61
CA TYR A 63 -8.83 2.07 -11.30
C TYR A 63 -8.05 3.27 -10.77
N GLN A 64 -8.41 3.70 -9.57
CA GLN A 64 -7.73 4.80 -8.92
C GLN A 64 -6.39 4.33 -8.36
N ASN A 65 -5.32 5.00 -8.78
CA ASN A 65 -4.00 4.77 -8.22
C ASN A 65 -3.79 5.70 -7.03
N ILE A 66 -3.09 5.19 -6.03
CA ILE A 66 -2.71 5.97 -4.86
C ILE A 66 -1.22 6.24 -4.93
N ILE A 67 -0.87 7.54 -4.84
CA ILE A 67 0.52 7.98 -4.85
C ILE A 67 0.81 8.62 -3.50
N ILE A 68 1.85 8.16 -2.83
CA ILE A 68 2.28 8.71 -1.56
C ILE A 68 3.75 9.12 -1.62
N LYS A 69 4.09 10.17 -0.88
CA LYS A 69 5.48 10.59 -0.73
C LYS A 69 6.15 9.75 0.35
N ILE A 70 7.33 9.25 0.06
CA ILE A 70 8.08 8.41 1.00
C ILE A 70 8.40 9.20 2.27
N ASP A 71 8.69 10.50 2.13
CA ASP A 71 9.00 11.36 3.28
C ASP A 71 7.82 11.57 4.23
N ASP A 72 6.60 11.33 3.77
CA ASP A 72 5.40 11.45 4.62
C ASP A 72 5.09 10.17 5.39
N ILE A 73 5.86 9.10 5.18
CA ILE A 73 5.70 7.84 5.90
C ILE A 73 6.48 7.91 7.21
N GLU A 74 5.77 7.78 8.33
CA GLU A 74 6.40 7.73 9.64
C GLU A 74 6.98 6.36 9.94
N SER A 75 6.21 5.31 9.68
CA SER A 75 6.66 3.94 9.92
C SER A 75 5.88 2.96 9.04
N ILE A 76 6.48 1.79 8.83
CA ILE A 76 5.90 0.70 8.04
C ILE A 76 5.95 -0.55 8.91
N HIS A 77 4.80 -1.22 9.04
CA HIS A 77 4.69 -2.41 9.88
C HIS A 77 4.07 -3.57 9.11
N ILE A 78 4.60 -4.76 9.36
CA ILE A 78 4.00 -5.99 8.86
C ILE A 78 3.43 -6.78 10.04
N SER A 79 2.24 -7.37 9.85
CA SER A 79 1.65 -8.23 10.87
C SER A 79 2.49 -9.50 11.02
N SER A 80 2.87 -9.84 12.25
CA SER A 80 3.60 -11.08 12.54
C SER A 80 2.71 -12.31 12.53
N ILE A 81 1.39 -12.10 12.59
CA ILE A 81 0.42 -13.19 12.58
C ILE A 81 0.01 -13.52 11.15
N PHE A 82 -0.15 -12.49 10.33
CA PHE A 82 -0.55 -12.62 8.94
C PHE A 82 0.49 -11.88 8.08
N ASP A 83 1.36 -12.62 7.40
CA ASP A 83 2.39 -12.05 6.51
C ASP A 83 1.78 -11.37 5.27
N ASP A 84 0.46 -11.29 5.22
CA ASP A 84 -0.30 -10.75 4.11
C ASP A 84 -0.87 -9.35 4.39
N GLU A 85 -0.49 -8.73 5.50
CA GLU A 85 -0.99 -7.40 5.87
C GLU A 85 0.15 -6.45 6.22
N ILE A 86 0.19 -5.30 5.53
CA ILE A 86 1.17 -4.23 5.79
C ILE A 86 0.42 -2.95 6.11
N THR A 87 0.88 -2.25 7.14
CA THR A 87 0.35 -0.95 7.55
C THR A 87 1.40 0.13 7.35
N LEU A 88 1.04 1.19 6.62
CA LEU A 88 1.83 2.41 6.51
C LEU A 88 1.22 3.45 7.43
N LEU A 89 1.98 3.88 8.43
CA LEU A 89 1.57 4.98 9.30
C LEU A 89 2.16 6.27 8.74
N MET A 90 1.30 7.21 8.38
CA MET A 90 1.71 8.49 7.82
C MET A 90 1.91 9.52 8.93
N CYS A 91 2.72 10.55 8.65
CA CYS A 91 3.05 11.58 9.64
C CYS A 91 1.85 12.38 10.12
N ASP A 92 0.78 12.43 9.35
CA ASP A 92 -0.45 13.14 9.73
C ASP A 92 -1.48 12.26 10.44
N GLY A 93 -1.09 11.02 10.78
CA GLY A 93 -1.96 10.09 11.48
C GLY A 93 -2.84 9.24 10.58
N ILE A 94 -2.76 9.41 9.28
CA ILE A 94 -3.47 8.54 8.33
C ILE A 94 -2.78 7.18 8.30
N GLU A 95 -3.58 6.12 8.32
CA GLU A 95 -3.08 4.75 8.17
C GLU A 95 -3.50 4.20 6.81
N ILE A 96 -2.56 3.58 6.10
CA ILE A 96 -2.83 2.88 4.86
C ILE A 96 -2.53 1.40 5.09
N ILE A 97 -3.54 0.56 4.91
CA ILE A 97 -3.42 -0.88 5.17
C ILE A 97 -3.58 -1.62 3.85
N LEU A 98 -2.59 -2.45 3.54
CA LEU A 98 -2.59 -3.30 2.36
C LEU A 98 -2.76 -4.75 2.82
N GLU A 99 -3.82 -5.39 2.38
CA GLU A 99 -4.15 -6.74 2.78
C GLU A 99 -4.25 -7.65 1.54
N LEU A 100 -3.39 -8.67 1.50
CA LEU A 100 -3.44 -9.68 0.45
C LEU A 100 -4.64 -10.60 0.70
N VAL A 101 -5.44 -10.76 -0.30
CA VAL A 101 -6.65 -11.60 -0.19
C VAL A 101 -6.34 -13.08 -0.37
#